data_9e271ebc1c5d0a580772c6989111e7fa
#
_entry.id   9e271ebc1c5d0a580772c6989111e7fa
#
_cell.length_a   1.000
_cell.length_b   1.000
_cell.length_c   1.000
_cell.angle_alpha   90.00
_cell.angle_beta   90.00
_cell.angle_gamma   90.00
#
_symmetry.space_group_name_H-M   'P 1'
#
loop_
_entity.id
_entity.type
_entity.pdbx_description
1 polymer ?
#
loop_
_entity_poly.entity_id
_entity_poly.type
_entity_poly.pdbx_seq_one_letter_code
_entity_poly.pdbx_strand_id
1 'polypeptide(L)'
;MLTVATVNVNGIRAAYRRGMGEWLARREPDVLLLQEVRAPDEVLVELLGEGWHVAHQACDIKGRAGVAVASRLPVSAVRVGLGDGEPPVDTGRWVEMDVEVPGSDRPLTVASVYIHSGTASEPERMAAKYSHLDRVTARLAELAEQAAAGERDVLVGGDVNIVHRPVDIKNWKGNHNRTSGVLDEEIAYLDRWFDDIGLVDLGRLLGGEGPGPYTWWSWRGKAFDNDAGWRIDYLLATARVAEHAHEAVVDRAETYDERFSDHAPVVVDLAPSPRRELAPSTAATEHA
;
A
#
# COMPACT_ATOMS: atom_id res chain seq x y z
N MET A 1 -2.39 5.04 19.03
CA MET A 1 -1.54 4.90 17.85
C MET A 1 -2.24 3.93 16.93
N LEU A 2 -2.24 4.16 15.63
CA LEU A 2 -2.74 3.24 14.62
C LEU A 2 -1.56 2.81 13.75
N THR A 3 -1.26 1.52 13.73
CA THR A 3 -0.15 0.96 12.96
C THR A 3 -0.68 0.32 11.68
N VAL A 4 -0.26 0.81 10.52
CA VAL A 4 -0.62 0.28 9.20
C VAL A 4 0.63 -0.27 8.53
N ALA A 5 0.55 -1.50 8.03
CA ALA A 5 1.65 -2.14 7.31
C ALA A 5 1.21 -2.58 5.91
N THR A 6 2.12 -2.46 4.95
CA THR A 6 1.96 -3.06 3.61
C THR A 6 3.13 -3.98 3.30
N VAL A 7 2.86 -5.12 2.66
CA VAL A 7 3.90 -6.03 2.19
C VAL A 7 3.44 -6.91 1.03
N ASN A 8 4.23 -6.95 -0.03
CA ASN A 8 4.12 -7.99 -1.05
C ASN A 8 4.74 -9.28 -0.50
N VAL A 9 3.92 -10.30 -0.29
CA VAL A 9 4.32 -11.56 0.37
C VAL A 9 4.89 -12.60 -0.59
N ASN A 10 4.82 -12.36 -1.90
CA ASN A 10 5.28 -13.29 -2.94
C ASN A 10 4.81 -14.74 -2.70
N GLY A 11 3.54 -14.88 -2.31
CA GLY A 11 2.88 -16.12 -1.93
C GLY A 11 2.81 -16.34 -0.42
N ILE A 12 1.61 -16.13 0.15
CA ILE A 12 1.36 -16.12 1.61
C ILE A 12 1.83 -17.41 2.31
N ARG A 13 1.63 -18.59 1.70
CA ARG A 13 2.08 -19.86 2.28
C ARG A 13 3.61 -19.93 2.42
N ALA A 14 4.32 -19.40 1.43
CA ALA A 14 5.78 -19.37 1.45
C ALA A 14 6.31 -18.37 2.47
N ALA A 15 5.69 -17.19 2.54
CA ALA A 15 6.03 -16.16 3.50
C ALA A 15 5.87 -16.64 4.95
N TYR A 16 4.75 -17.31 5.28
CA TYR A 16 4.54 -17.88 6.62
C TYR A 16 5.57 -18.95 6.98
N ARG A 17 5.91 -19.84 6.05
CA ARG A 17 6.98 -20.84 6.31
C ARG A 17 8.36 -20.24 6.54
N ARG A 18 8.56 -18.97 6.14
CA ARG A 18 9.83 -18.24 6.29
C ARG A 18 9.82 -17.18 7.39
N GLY A 19 8.81 -17.17 8.26
CA GLY A 19 8.83 -16.32 9.46
C GLY A 19 7.92 -15.08 9.38
N MET A 20 7.00 -15.00 8.40
CA MET A 20 6.03 -13.90 8.39
C MET A 20 5.17 -13.86 9.65
N GLY A 21 4.80 -15.03 10.20
CA GLY A 21 4.00 -15.11 11.43
C GLY A 21 4.71 -14.50 12.64
N GLU A 22 6.01 -14.72 12.76
CA GLU A 22 6.85 -14.14 13.82
C GLU A 22 7.01 -12.62 13.65
N TRP A 23 7.13 -12.13 12.41
CA TRP A 23 7.11 -10.70 12.12
C TRP A 23 5.78 -10.07 12.53
N LEU A 24 4.66 -10.70 12.11
CA LEU A 24 3.32 -10.22 12.42
C LEU A 24 3.05 -10.15 13.94
N ALA A 25 3.52 -11.15 14.69
CA ALA A 25 3.42 -11.19 16.14
C ALA A 25 4.27 -10.13 16.84
N ARG A 26 5.41 -9.73 16.28
CA ARG A 26 6.25 -8.66 16.85
C ARG A 26 5.74 -7.26 16.51
N ARG A 27 5.27 -7.06 15.29
CA ARG A 27 4.86 -5.73 14.80
C ARG A 27 3.44 -5.36 15.20
N GLU A 28 2.56 -6.35 15.34
CA GLU A 28 1.16 -6.21 15.75
C GLU A 28 0.40 -5.08 15.02
N PRO A 29 0.43 -5.02 13.67
CA PRO A 29 -0.27 -3.96 12.97
C PRO A 29 -1.78 -4.03 13.21
N ASP A 30 -2.44 -2.87 13.26
CA ASP A 30 -3.89 -2.76 13.31
C ASP A 30 -4.52 -3.01 11.95
N VAL A 31 -3.81 -2.61 10.87
CA VAL A 31 -4.21 -2.82 9.48
C VAL A 31 -3.03 -3.37 8.69
N LEU A 32 -3.30 -4.40 7.90
CA LEU A 32 -2.32 -5.08 7.06
C LEU A 32 -2.80 -5.12 5.60
N LEU A 33 -1.99 -4.59 4.71
CA LEU A 33 -2.23 -4.53 3.26
C LEU A 33 -1.29 -5.52 2.58
N LEU A 34 -1.85 -6.55 1.93
CA LEU A 34 -1.08 -7.65 1.34
C LEU A 34 -1.17 -7.65 -0.17
N GLN A 35 -0.06 -7.91 -0.83
CA GLN A 35 0.02 -8.12 -2.27
C GLN A 35 0.65 -9.48 -2.57
N GLU A 36 0.34 -10.01 -3.74
CA GLU A 36 0.76 -11.33 -4.20
C GLU A 36 0.43 -12.47 -3.21
N VAL A 37 -0.77 -12.44 -2.66
CA VAL A 37 -1.26 -13.49 -1.73
C VAL A 37 -1.20 -14.88 -2.38
N ARG A 38 -1.56 -15.01 -3.68
CA ARG A 38 -1.46 -16.24 -4.49
C ARG A 38 -2.07 -17.47 -3.82
N ALA A 39 -3.11 -17.31 -3.06
CA ALA A 39 -3.82 -18.35 -2.32
C ALA A 39 -5.32 -18.05 -2.32
N PRO A 40 -6.19 -19.03 -2.11
CA PRO A 40 -7.61 -18.81 -1.87
C PRO A 40 -7.86 -18.23 -0.46
N ASP A 41 -9.07 -17.69 -0.27
CA ASP A 41 -9.50 -16.97 0.95
C ASP A 41 -9.30 -17.81 2.22
N GLU A 42 -9.67 -19.08 2.18
CA GLU A 42 -9.60 -19.97 3.35
C GLU A 42 -8.18 -20.08 3.90
N VAL A 43 -7.20 -20.12 3.00
CA VAL A 43 -5.79 -20.22 3.38
C VAL A 43 -5.29 -18.91 3.98
N LEU A 44 -5.69 -17.79 3.42
CA LEU A 44 -5.32 -16.48 3.94
C LEU A 44 -5.88 -16.29 5.36
N VAL A 45 -7.18 -16.56 5.54
CA VAL A 45 -7.86 -16.43 6.84
C VAL A 45 -7.26 -17.38 7.87
N GLU A 46 -6.99 -18.64 7.50
CA GLU A 46 -6.35 -19.62 8.39
C GLU A 46 -4.98 -19.15 8.88
N LEU A 47 -4.15 -18.62 7.96
CA LEU A 47 -2.79 -18.18 8.28
C LEU A 47 -2.76 -16.90 9.12
N LEU A 48 -3.67 -15.95 8.86
CA LEU A 48 -3.78 -14.73 9.68
C LEU A 48 -4.31 -15.03 11.09
N GLY A 49 -5.16 -16.05 11.24
CA GLY A 49 -5.77 -16.43 12.52
C GLY A 49 -6.93 -15.53 12.90
N GLU A 50 -7.36 -15.64 14.18
CA GLU A 50 -8.53 -14.92 14.70
C GLU A 50 -8.25 -13.42 14.93
N GLY A 51 -9.32 -12.62 14.99
CA GLY A 51 -9.27 -11.20 15.32
C GLY A 51 -9.04 -10.28 14.13
N TRP A 52 -9.12 -10.79 12.90
CA TRP A 52 -9.03 -10.00 11.69
C TRP A 52 -10.35 -9.96 10.91
N HIS A 53 -10.75 -8.78 10.48
CA HIS A 53 -11.69 -8.59 9.38
C HIS A 53 -10.90 -8.62 8.08
N VAL A 54 -11.15 -9.57 7.20
CA VAL A 54 -10.35 -9.79 5.98
C VAL A 54 -11.22 -9.56 4.75
N ALA A 55 -10.73 -8.72 3.85
CA ALA A 55 -11.21 -8.59 2.48
C ALA A 55 -10.09 -9.00 1.52
N HIS A 56 -10.38 -9.88 0.59
CA HIS A 56 -9.41 -10.42 -0.36
C HIS A 56 -10.01 -10.47 -1.75
N GLN A 57 -9.23 -10.11 -2.75
CA GLN A 57 -9.49 -10.40 -4.16
C GLN A 57 -8.42 -11.37 -4.66
N ALA A 58 -8.76 -12.62 -4.84
CA ALA A 58 -7.93 -13.56 -5.57
C ALA A 58 -7.88 -13.17 -7.07
N CYS A 59 -6.78 -13.47 -7.75
CA CYS A 59 -6.71 -13.30 -9.19
C CYS A 59 -7.45 -14.45 -9.90
N ASP A 60 -8.21 -14.13 -10.94
CA ASP A 60 -8.87 -15.14 -11.79
C ASP A 60 -7.86 -16.10 -12.45
N ILE A 61 -6.64 -15.61 -12.66
CA ILE A 61 -5.53 -16.42 -13.15
C ILE A 61 -4.85 -17.10 -11.97
N LYS A 62 -5.07 -18.39 -11.81
CA LYS A 62 -4.57 -19.18 -10.69
C LYS A 62 -3.08 -18.99 -10.43
N GLY A 63 -2.74 -18.75 -9.17
CA GLY A 63 -1.35 -18.62 -8.71
C GLY A 63 -0.69 -17.28 -9.05
N ARG A 64 -1.48 -16.30 -9.54
CA ARG A 64 -1.01 -14.94 -9.80
C ARG A 64 -1.66 -13.94 -8.85
N ALA A 65 -1.01 -12.80 -8.67
CA ALA A 65 -1.53 -11.64 -7.93
C ALA A 65 -2.26 -12.03 -6.61
N GLY A 66 -3.40 -11.40 -6.36
CA GLY A 66 -4.14 -11.52 -5.12
C GLY A 66 -3.74 -10.44 -4.13
N VAL A 67 -4.69 -9.53 -3.81
CA VAL A 67 -4.48 -8.49 -2.80
C VAL A 67 -5.49 -8.63 -1.68
N ALA A 68 -5.08 -8.27 -0.47
CA ALA A 68 -5.97 -8.30 0.68
C ALA A 68 -5.75 -7.09 1.58
N VAL A 69 -6.83 -6.74 2.27
CA VAL A 69 -6.81 -5.86 3.45
C VAL A 69 -7.29 -6.68 4.63
N ALA A 70 -6.51 -6.68 5.70
CA ALA A 70 -6.91 -7.26 6.98
C ALA A 70 -6.88 -6.16 8.06
N SER A 71 -7.94 -6.06 8.85
CA SER A 71 -8.10 -5.04 9.90
C SER A 71 -8.48 -5.68 11.22
N ARG A 72 -7.85 -5.22 12.31
CA ARG A 72 -8.27 -5.51 13.69
C ARG A 72 -9.35 -4.53 14.17
N LEU A 73 -9.53 -3.43 13.44
CA LEU A 73 -10.56 -2.43 13.73
C LEU A 73 -11.89 -2.82 13.09
N PRO A 74 -13.01 -2.33 13.62
CA PRO A 74 -14.33 -2.51 13.00
C PRO A 74 -14.35 -1.97 11.56
N VAL A 75 -15.12 -2.65 10.71
CA VAL A 75 -15.21 -2.37 9.27
C VAL A 75 -16.65 -1.99 8.93
N SER A 76 -16.82 -0.87 8.23
CA SER A 76 -18.14 -0.39 7.80
C SER A 76 -18.44 -0.68 6.33
N ALA A 77 -17.43 -0.80 5.48
CA ALA A 77 -17.61 -1.14 4.07
C ALA A 77 -16.38 -1.83 3.46
N VAL A 78 -16.64 -2.64 2.42
CA VAL A 78 -15.59 -3.30 1.61
C VAL A 78 -15.91 -3.10 0.13
N ARG A 79 -14.90 -2.82 -0.66
CA ARG A 79 -14.98 -2.70 -2.13
C ARG A 79 -13.83 -3.49 -2.76
N VAL A 80 -14.15 -4.27 -3.77
CA VAL A 80 -13.21 -5.20 -4.42
C VAL A 80 -13.14 -4.87 -5.91
N GLY A 81 -11.92 -4.74 -6.41
CA GLY A 81 -11.65 -4.35 -7.80
C GLY A 81 -11.86 -2.86 -8.08
N LEU A 82 -11.53 -2.45 -9.29
CA LEU A 82 -11.64 -1.07 -9.79
C LEU A 82 -12.92 -0.83 -10.62
N GLY A 83 -13.93 -1.66 -10.46
CA GLY A 83 -15.22 -1.54 -11.14
C GLY A 83 -15.53 -2.71 -12.07
N ASP A 84 -16.70 -2.62 -12.73
CA ASP A 84 -17.19 -3.67 -13.62
C ASP A 84 -16.33 -3.83 -14.88
N GLY A 85 -16.15 -5.08 -15.31
CA GLY A 85 -15.45 -5.39 -16.55
C GLY A 85 -13.93 -5.38 -16.46
N GLU A 86 -13.36 -5.55 -15.28
CA GLU A 86 -11.92 -5.79 -15.15
C GLU A 86 -11.49 -7.01 -15.98
N PRO A 87 -10.45 -6.88 -16.85
CA PRO A 87 -9.91 -8.05 -17.51
C PRO A 87 -9.30 -9.01 -16.49
N PRO A 88 -9.33 -10.33 -16.70
CA PRO A 88 -8.83 -11.33 -15.73
C PRO A 88 -7.40 -11.09 -15.24
N VAL A 89 -6.56 -10.44 -16.05
CA VAL A 89 -5.17 -10.09 -15.68
C VAL A 89 -5.08 -9.00 -14.64
N ASP A 90 -6.15 -8.20 -14.49
CA ASP A 90 -6.22 -7.07 -13.56
C ASP A 90 -6.95 -7.43 -12.26
N THR A 91 -7.59 -8.60 -12.18
CA THR A 91 -8.21 -9.07 -10.95
C THR A 91 -7.14 -9.40 -9.90
N GLY A 92 -7.50 -9.26 -8.63
CA GLY A 92 -6.56 -9.47 -7.51
C GLY A 92 -5.51 -8.38 -7.37
N ARG A 93 -5.86 -7.11 -7.72
CA ARG A 93 -4.92 -5.99 -7.71
C ARG A 93 -5.40 -4.75 -6.96
N TRP A 94 -6.67 -4.74 -6.52
CA TRP A 94 -7.24 -3.62 -5.75
C TRP A 94 -8.32 -4.10 -4.79
N VAL A 95 -8.17 -3.78 -3.51
CA VAL A 95 -9.21 -3.99 -2.47
C VAL A 95 -9.20 -2.80 -1.53
N GLU A 96 -10.38 -2.28 -1.21
CA GLU A 96 -10.59 -1.20 -0.24
C GLU A 96 -11.42 -1.68 0.95
N MET A 97 -11.13 -1.10 2.11
CA MET A 97 -11.88 -1.33 3.34
C MET A 97 -12.01 0.00 4.09
N ASP A 98 -13.24 0.34 4.49
CA ASP A 98 -13.48 1.48 5.37
C ASP A 98 -13.41 0.99 6.82
N VAL A 99 -12.40 1.45 7.55
CA VAL A 99 -12.17 1.09 8.96
C VAL A 99 -12.58 2.21 9.90
N GLU A 100 -13.14 1.84 11.05
CA GLU A 100 -13.57 2.79 12.08
C GLU A 100 -12.43 3.03 13.05
N VAL A 101 -11.71 4.15 12.89
CA VAL A 101 -10.60 4.52 13.78
C VAL A 101 -11.14 5.14 15.06
N PRO A 102 -10.82 4.59 16.26
CA PRO A 102 -11.29 5.14 17.51
C PRO A 102 -10.93 6.63 17.69
N GLY A 103 -11.94 7.46 17.89
CA GLY A 103 -11.78 8.91 18.08
C GLY A 103 -11.75 9.73 16.79
N SER A 104 -11.78 9.10 15.61
CA SER A 104 -11.99 9.80 14.34
C SER A 104 -13.46 10.18 14.15
N ASP A 105 -13.70 11.28 13.44
CA ASP A 105 -15.04 11.76 13.04
C ASP A 105 -15.52 11.18 11.70
N ARG A 106 -14.69 10.41 11.04
CA ARG A 106 -14.95 9.79 9.73
C ARG A 106 -14.18 8.48 9.57
N PRO A 107 -14.63 7.58 8.66
CA PRO A 107 -13.90 6.35 8.40
C PRO A 107 -12.55 6.63 7.73
N LEU A 108 -11.58 5.75 7.96
CA LEU A 108 -10.35 5.68 7.19
C LEU A 108 -10.53 4.60 6.10
N THR A 109 -10.54 5.02 4.84
CA THR A 109 -10.44 4.09 3.73
C THR A 109 -8.99 3.65 3.59
N VAL A 110 -8.74 2.36 3.79
CA VAL A 110 -7.46 1.72 3.51
C VAL A 110 -7.57 0.88 2.26
N ALA A 111 -6.59 0.95 1.36
CA ALA A 111 -6.59 0.17 0.13
C ALA A 111 -5.27 -0.57 -0.07
N SER A 112 -5.35 -1.83 -0.52
CA SER A 112 -4.19 -2.60 -0.97
C SER A 112 -4.14 -2.59 -2.49
N VAL A 113 -3.01 -2.14 -3.05
CA VAL A 113 -2.78 -2.05 -4.50
C VAL A 113 -1.59 -2.91 -4.93
N TYR A 114 -1.74 -3.57 -6.08
CA TYR A 114 -0.66 -4.29 -6.75
C TYR A 114 -0.62 -3.95 -8.24
N ILE A 115 0.28 -3.05 -8.64
CA ILE A 115 0.46 -2.66 -10.03
C ILE A 115 1.22 -3.75 -10.80
N HIS A 116 0.90 -3.93 -12.08
CA HIS A 116 1.67 -4.83 -12.95
C HIS A 116 3.16 -4.46 -12.96
N SER A 117 4.04 -5.46 -12.87
CA SER A 117 5.48 -5.20 -13.02
C SER A 117 5.84 -4.72 -14.44
N GLY A 118 5.08 -5.18 -15.45
CA GLY A 118 5.40 -4.90 -16.85
C GLY A 118 6.67 -5.60 -17.33
N THR A 119 7.02 -5.39 -18.59
CA THR A 119 8.29 -5.79 -19.18
C THR A 119 8.58 -4.84 -20.34
N ALA A 120 9.59 -4.01 -20.24
CA ALA A 120 9.86 -2.91 -21.19
C ALA A 120 10.01 -3.37 -22.65
N SER A 121 10.46 -4.62 -22.90
CA SER A 121 10.58 -5.22 -24.24
C SER A 121 9.30 -5.89 -24.75
N GLU A 122 8.22 -5.92 -23.95
CA GLU A 122 6.95 -6.57 -24.29
C GLU A 122 5.81 -5.55 -24.31
N PRO A 123 5.48 -4.95 -25.49
CA PRO A 123 4.51 -3.87 -25.59
C PRO A 123 3.12 -4.20 -25.01
N GLU A 124 2.66 -5.44 -25.17
CA GLU A 124 1.35 -5.88 -24.65
C GLU A 124 1.31 -5.83 -23.11
N ARG A 125 2.41 -6.24 -22.44
CA ARG A 125 2.51 -6.17 -20.98
C ARG A 125 2.60 -4.73 -20.49
N MET A 126 3.27 -3.86 -21.25
CA MET A 126 3.31 -2.44 -20.91
C MET A 126 1.94 -1.78 -21.12
N ALA A 127 1.23 -2.10 -22.21
CA ALA A 127 -0.12 -1.61 -22.44
C ALA A 127 -1.09 -2.02 -21.32
N ALA A 128 -1.02 -3.28 -20.84
CA ALA A 128 -1.81 -3.73 -19.70
C ALA A 128 -1.46 -2.96 -18.42
N LYS A 129 -0.17 -2.71 -18.17
CA LYS A 129 0.28 -1.89 -17.03
C LYS A 129 -0.28 -0.48 -17.07
N TYR A 130 -0.17 0.20 -18.21
CA TYR A 130 -0.68 1.57 -18.35
C TYR A 130 -2.20 1.63 -18.24
N SER A 131 -2.92 0.71 -18.86
CA SER A 131 -4.39 0.63 -18.71
C SER A 131 -4.82 0.44 -17.25
N HIS A 132 -4.09 -0.38 -16.49
CA HIS A 132 -4.35 -0.57 -15.06
C HIS A 132 -4.00 0.70 -14.26
N LEU A 133 -2.85 1.33 -14.55
CA LEU A 133 -2.44 2.60 -13.93
C LEU A 133 -3.45 3.73 -14.17
N ASP A 134 -4.05 3.81 -15.38
CA ASP A 134 -5.10 4.80 -15.68
C ASP A 134 -6.32 4.61 -14.77
N ARG A 135 -6.77 3.36 -14.57
CA ARG A 135 -7.91 3.05 -13.69
C ARG A 135 -7.59 3.31 -12.23
N VAL A 136 -6.39 2.92 -11.77
CA VAL A 136 -5.93 3.24 -10.41
C VAL A 136 -5.88 4.75 -10.21
N THR A 137 -5.33 5.50 -11.17
CA THR A 137 -5.25 6.97 -11.11
C THR A 137 -6.64 7.61 -10.99
N ALA A 138 -7.61 7.15 -11.78
CA ALA A 138 -8.99 7.63 -11.68
C ALA A 138 -9.58 7.36 -10.30
N ARG A 139 -9.37 6.15 -9.74
CA ARG A 139 -9.86 5.81 -8.40
C ARG A 139 -9.18 6.62 -7.29
N LEU A 140 -7.88 6.86 -7.39
CA LEU A 140 -7.15 7.71 -6.45
C LEU A 140 -7.67 9.15 -6.45
N ALA A 141 -8.00 9.70 -7.63
CA ALA A 141 -8.60 11.03 -7.75
C ALA A 141 -9.98 11.11 -7.06
N GLU A 142 -10.86 10.13 -7.30
CA GLU A 142 -12.16 10.04 -6.62
C GLU A 142 -12.02 9.96 -5.09
N LEU A 143 -11.08 9.15 -4.59
CA LEU A 143 -10.83 9.02 -3.16
C LEU A 143 -10.29 10.33 -2.56
N ALA A 144 -9.41 11.02 -3.27
CA ALA A 144 -8.87 12.32 -2.84
C ALA A 144 -9.97 13.40 -2.81
N GLU A 145 -10.88 13.42 -3.81
CA GLU A 145 -12.04 14.32 -3.81
C GLU A 145 -12.97 14.05 -2.63
N GLN A 146 -13.27 12.78 -2.32
CA GLN A 146 -14.08 12.41 -1.15
C GLN A 146 -13.41 12.81 0.16
N ALA A 147 -12.08 12.68 0.26
CA ALA A 147 -11.33 13.13 1.42
C ALA A 147 -11.35 14.67 1.56
N ALA A 148 -11.20 15.39 0.46
CA ALA A 148 -11.32 16.85 0.44
C ALA A 148 -12.73 17.34 0.82
N ALA A 149 -13.77 16.61 0.44
CA ALA A 149 -15.16 16.85 0.86
C ALA A 149 -15.42 16.52 2.34
N GLY A 150 -14.45 15.89 3.03
CA GLY A 150 -14.57 15.50 4.44
C GLY A 150 -15.38 14.24 4.69
N GLU A 151 -15.61 13.44 3.66
CA GLU A 151 -16.40 12.20 3.77
C GLU A 151 -15.60 11.06 4.42
N ARG A 152 -14.29 11.04 4.18
CA ARG A 152 -13.36 9.99 4.66
C ARG A 152 -11.93 10.49 4.74
N ASP A 153 -11.09 9.74 5.42
CA ASP A 153 -9.64 9.80 5.29
C ASP A 153 -9.17 8.67 4.38
N VAL A 154 -8.02 8.80 3.72
CA VAL A 154 -7.55 7.77 2.76
C VAL A 154 -6.08 7.44 2.96
N LEU A 155 -5.78 6.14 2.99
CA LEU A 155 -4.43 5.58 2.97
C LEU A 155 -4.39 4.40 1.99
N VAL A 156 -3.58 4.50 0.95
CA VAL A 156 -3.38 3.45 -0.04
C VAL A 156 -1.98 2.90 0.08
N GLY A 157 -1.84 1.60 0.24
CA GLY A 157 -0.53 0.97 0.35
C GLY A 157 -0.38 -0.22 -0.59
N GLY A 158 0.84 -0.45 -1.05
CA GLY A 158 1.14 -1.63 -1.84
C GLY A 158 2.33 -1.51 -2.75
N ASP A 159 2.49 -2.56 -3.54
CA ASP A 159 3.54 -2.68 -4.55
C ASP A 159 3.09 -1.98 -5.84
N VAL A 160 3.65 -0.81 -6.07
CA VAL A 160 3.38 0.01 -7.26
C VAL A 160 4.25 -0.41 -8.46
N ASN A 161 5.31 -1.17 -8.22
CA ASN A 161 6.24 -1.60 -9.26
C ASN A 161 6.82 -0.44 -10.09
N ILE A 162 6.96 0.75 -9.49
CA ILE A 162 7.55 1.95 -10.09
C ILE A 162 8.46 2.63 -9.07
N VAL A 163 9.65 2.96 -9.49
CA VAL A 163 10.61 3.81 -8.76
C VAL A 163 10.29 5.26 -9.10
N HIS A 164 10.19 6.15 -8.10
CA HIS A 164 9.87 7.55 -8.36
C HIS A 164 11.12 8.39 -8.69
N ARG A 165 12.14 8.30 -7.84
CA ARG A 165 13.31 9.17 -7.92
C ARG A 165 14.63 8.38 -8.06
N PRO A 166 15.73 9.00 -8.53
CA PRO A 166 17.03 8.34 -8.61
C PRO A 166 17.53 7.73 -7.28
N VAL A 167 17.14 8.30 -6.15
CA VAL A 167 17.48 7.80 -4.81
C VAL A 167 16.69 6.57 -4.38
N ASP A 168 15.61 6.24 -5.10
CA ASP A 168 14.73 5.10 -4.83
C ASP A 168 15.24 3.78 -5.46
N ILE A 169 16.37 3.81 -6.13
CA ILE A 169 16.99 2.64 -6.76
C ILE A 169 18.52 2.72 -6.72
N LYS A 170 19.16 1.63 -6.38
CA LYS A 170 20.64 1.58 -6.30
C LYS A 170 21.32 1.85 -7.62
N ASN A 171 20.80 1.35 -8.73
CA ASN A 171 21.43 1.47 -10.04
C ASN A 171 20.51 2.22 -11.03
N TRP A 172 20.24 3.49 -10.75
CA TRP A 172 19.44 4.35 -11.60
C TRP A 172 19.93 4.38 -13.05
N LYS A 173 21.21 4.73 -13.25
CA LYS A 173 21.78 4.91 -14.60
C LYS A 173 21.70 3.66 -15.47
N GLY A 174 21.71 2.47 -14.87
CA GLY A 174 21.61 1.20 -15.59
C GLY A 174 20.19 0.83 -15.99
N ASN A 175 19.19 1.35 -15.27
CA ASN A 175 17.78 0.96 -15.41
C ASN A 175 16.89 2.03 -16.02
N HIS A 176 17.19 3.31 -15.82
CA HIS A 176 16.38 4.44 -16.29
C HIS A 176 16.15 4.38 -17.80
N ASN A 177 14.89 4.42 -18.21
CA ASN A 177 14.39 4.27 -19.59
C ASN A 177 14.83 2.97 -20.30
N ARG A 178 15.11 1.90 -19.51
CA ARG A 178 15.48 0.58 -20.03
C ARG A 178 14.72 -0.55 -19.38
N THR A 179 14.37 -0.38 -18.12
CA THR A 179 13.72 -1.42 -17.31
C THR A 179 12.35 -0.93 -16.89
N SER A 180 11.32 -1.79 -17.03
CA SER A 180 9.99 -1.47 -16.50
C SER A 180 10.08 -1.18 -15.00
N GLY A 181 9.31 -0.19 -14.57
CA GLY A 181 9.38 0.38 -13.22
C GLY A 181 10.34 1.56 -13.11
N VAL A 182 11.11 1.89 -14.17
CA VAL A 182 12.05 3.02 -14.20
C VAL A 182 11.98 3.77 -15.54
N LEU A 183 10.82 3.75 -16.19
CA LEU A 183 10.56 4.49 -17.41
C LEU A 183 9.94 5.86 -17.07
N ASP A 184 10.29 6.92 -17.82
CA ASP A 184 9.72 8.25 -17.59
C ASP A 184 8.18 8.26 -17.68
N GLU A 185 7.61 7.45 -18.58
CA GLU A 185 6.15 7.31 -18.72
C GLU A 185 5.50 6.69 -17.48
N GLU A 186 6.19 5.76 -16.79
CA GLU A 186 5.72 5.16 -15.54
C GLU A 186 5.88 6.15 -14.37
N ILE A 187 7.00 6.85 -14.31
CA ILE A 187 7.30 7.86 -13.28
C ILE A 187 6.27 8.99 -13.31
N ALA A 188 5.85 9.39 -14.50
CA ALA A 188 4.83 10.44 -14.69
C ALA A 188 3.48 10.11 -14.02
N TYR A 189 3.15 8.83 -13.76
CA TYR A 189 1.97 8.47 -12.95
C TYR A 189 2.16 8.86 -11.50
N LEU A 190 3.35 8.60 -10.93
CA LEU A 190 3.65 8.99 -9.55
C LEU A 190 3.70 10.51 -9.39
N ASP A 191 4.30 11.24 -10.36
CA ASP A 191 4.26 12.71 -10.37
C ASP A 191 2.81 13.21 -10.34
N ARG A 192 1.92 12.65 -11.17
CA ARG A 192 0.49 12.99 -11.17
C ARG A 192 -0.19 12.67 -9.83
N TRP A 193 0.14 11.54 -9.20
CA TRP A 193 -0.46 11.17 -7.91
C TRP A 193 -0.03 12.12 -6.80
N PHE A 194 1.21 12.61 -6.83
CA PHE A 194 1.74 13.53 -5.81
C PHE A 194 1.39 14.99 -6.09
N ASP A 195 1.60 15.45 -7.34
CA ASP A 195 1.50 16.87 -7.67
C ASP A 195 0.07 17.28 -8.05
N ASP A 196 -0.68 16.45 -8.82
CA ASP A 196 -2.01 16.80 -9.31
C ASP A 196 -3.12 16.31 -8.36
N ILE A 197 -3.04 15.06 -7.86
CA ILE A 197 -4.04 14.50 -6.95
C ILE A 197 -3.76 14.92 -5.50
N GLY A 198 -2.51 15.21 -5.15
CA GLY A 198 -2.11 15.70 -3.83
C GLY A 198 -1.96 14.60 -2.78
N LEU A 199 -1.66 13.36 -3.20
CA LEU A 199 -1.31 12.29 -2.27
C LEU A 199 0.10 12.48 -1.73
N VAL A 200 0.32 12.11 -0.48
CA VAL A 200 1.60 12.21 0.20
C VAL A 200 2.23 10.83 0.33
N ASP A 201 3.46 10.67 -0.14
CA ASP A 201 4.30 9.49 0.10
C ASP A 201 4.85 9.53 1.52
N LEU A 202 4.23 8.77 2.43
CA LEU A 202 4.62 8.74 3.85
C LEU A 202 6.04 8.20 4.06
N GLY A 203 6.45 7.24 3.24
CA GLY A 203 7.80 6.69 3.29
C GLY A 203 8.86 7.75 2.97
N ARG A 204 8.58 8.67 2.05
CA ARG A 204 9.49 9.75 1.69
C ARG A 204 9.36 10.94 2.64
N LEU A 205 8.15 11.27 3.08
CA LEU A 205 7.90 12.33 4.05
C LEU A 205 8.69 12.10 5.35
N LEU A 206 8.69 10.87 5.87
CA LEU A 206 9.27 10.53 7.17
C LEU A 206 10.65 9.87 7.05
N GLY A 207 10.97 9.22 5.93
CA GLY A 207 12.26 8.57 5.67
C GLY A 207 13.35 9.51 5.11
N GLY A 208 13.00 10.77 4.80
CA GLY A 208 13.92 11.79 4.31
C GLY A 208 14.34 11.63 2.86
N GLU A 209 15.29 12.48 2.40
CA GLU A 209 15.68 12.64 0.99
C GLU A 209 16.87 11.74 0.57
N GLY A 210 17.40 10.93 1.47
CA GLY A 210 18.54 10.05 1.21
C GLY A 210 18.23 8.86 0.30
N PRO A 211 19.27 8.07 -0.11
CA PRO A 211 19.07 6.83 -0.83
C PRO A 211 18.26 5.81 -0.03
N GLY A 212 17.27 5.18 -0.67
CA GLY A 212 16.35 4.27 0.00
C GLY A 212 15.42 4.98 0.98
N PRO A 213 14.97 4.31 2.08
CA PRO A 213 15.14 2.89 2.29
C PRO A 213 14.47 2.06 1.19
N TYR A 214 15.19 1.08 0.66
CA TYR A 214 14.62 0.21 -0.38
C TYR A 214 13.63 -0.77 0.24
N THR A 215 12.67 -1.23 -0.59
CA THR A 215 11.61 -2.15 -0.15
C THR A 215 11.68 -3.51 -0.85
N TRP A 216 12.39 -3.61 -1.96
CA TRP A 216 12.53 -4.83 -2.76
C TRP A 216 13.98 -5.10 -3.15
N TRP A 217 14.40 -6.37 -3.09
CA TRP A 217 15.71 -6.86 -3.55
C TRP A 217 15.54 -8.20 -4.27
N SER A 218 16.06 -8.30 -5.49
CA SER A 218 16.08 -9.56 -6.22
C SER A 218 16.64 -10.71 -5.39
N TRP A 219 16.07 -11.91 -5.56
CA TRP A 219 16.64 -13.15 -5.02
C TRP A 219 18.00 -13.52 -5.63
N ARG A 220 18.40 -12.87 -6.74
CA ARG A 220 19.60 -13.18 -7.51
C ARG A 220 20.75 -12.22 -7.19
N GLY A 221 21.97 -12.68 -7.44
CA GLY A 221 23.16 -11.84 -7.54
C GLY A 221 23.60 -11.15 -6.26
N LYS A 222 23.26 -11.66 -5.09
CA LYS A 222 23.53 -11.03 -3.78
C LYS A 222 22.99 -9.60 -3.68
N ALA A 223 21.84 -9.33 -4.33
CA ALA A 223 21.25 -8.01 -4.35
C ALA A 223 20.94 -7.51 -2.93
N PHE A 224 20.45 -8.38 -2.06
CA PHE A 224 20.13 -8.06 -0.68
C PHE A 224 21.39 -7.71 0.13
N ASP A 225 22.44 -8.54 0.08
CA ASP A 225 23.69 -8.33 0.82
C ASP A 225 24.42 -7.06 0.38
N ASN A 226 24.33 -6.73 -0.92
CA ASN A 226 24.93 -5.52 -1.50
C ASN A 226 24.04 -4.29 -1.41
N ASP A 227 22.86 -4.41 -0.78
CA ASP A 227 21.81 -3.39 -0.74
C ASP A 227 21.47 -2.79 -2.12
N ALA A 228 21.46 -3.66 -3.15
CA ALA A 228 21.09 -3.29 -4.50
C ALA A 228 19.57 -3.39 -4.69
N GLY A 229 18.86 -2.55 -3.97
CA GLY A 229 17.40 -2.56 -3.85
C GLY A 229 16.71 -1.47 -4.67
N TRP A 230 15.38 -1.58 -4.68
CA TRP A 230 14.41 -0.64 -5.24
C TRP A 230 13.37 -0.30 -4.17
N ARG A 231 12.92 0.94 -4.14
CA ARG A 231 11.77 1.37 -3.35
C ARG A 231 10.55 1.45 -4.29
N ILE A 232 9.73 0.42 -4.24
CA ILE A 232 8.56 0.23 -5.12
C ILE A 232 7.27 -0.05 -4.36
N ASP A 233 7.38 -0.24 -3.04
CA ASP A 233 6.24 -0.34 -2.14
C ASP A 233 6.02 1.00 -1.45
N TYR A 234 4.78 1.47 -1.42
CA TYR A 234 4.40 2.79 -0.94
C TYR A 234 3.29 2.72 0.10
N LEU A 235 3.23 3.74 0.95
CA LEU A 235 2.07 4.12 1.74
C LEU A 235 1.74 5.56 1.36
N LEU A 236 0.65 5.74 0.60
CA LEU A 236 0.18 7.00 0.05
C LEU A 236 -1.02 7.48 0.86
N ALA A 237 -0.99 8.71 1.33
CA ALA A 237 -2.03 9.24 2.19
C ALA A 237 -2.57 10.58 1.70
N THR A 238 -3.82 10.88 2.04
CA THR A 238 -4.34 12.25 1.93
C THR A 238 -3.72 13.14 3.00
N ALA A 239 -3.70 14.45 2.76
CA ALA A 239 -2.99 15.42 3.59
C ALA A 239 -3.29 15.28 5.09
N ARG A 240 -4.58 15.12 5.46
CA ARG A 240 -4.98 14.98 6.86
C ARG A 240 -4.38 13.72 7.51
N VAL A 241 -4.30 12.59 6.81
CA VAL A 241 -3.66 11.38 7.33
C VAL A 241 -2.15 11.60 7.47
N ALA A 242 -1.54 12.27 6.48
CA ALA A 242 -0.11 12.58 6.51
C ALA A 242 0.29 13.49 7.69
N GLU A 243 -0.59 14.43 8.09
CA GLU A 243 -0.38 15.27 9.28
C GLU A 243 -0.32 14.48 10.59
N HIS A 244 -0.94 13.29 10.62
CA HIS A 244 -0.92 12.38 11.77
C HIS A 244 0.16 11.31 11.69
N ALA A 245 0.88 11.22 10.58
CA ALA A 245 1.95 10.25 10.41
C ALA A 245 3.16 10.64 11.28
N HIS A 246 3.61 9.69 12.10
CA HIS A 246 4.64 9.93 13.11
C HIS A 246 5.95 9.24 12.78
N GLU A 247 5.88 8.00 12.31
CA GLU A 247 7.03 7.21 11.93
C GLU A 247 6.69 6.37 10.68
N ALA A 248 7.64 6.23 9.76
CA ALA A 248 7.56 5.29 8.66
C ALA A 248 8.87 4.51 8.58
N VAL A 249 8.78 3.19 8.62
CA VAL A 249 9.94 2.29 8.61
C VAL A 249 9.79 1.20 7.56
N VAL A 250 10.91 0.74 7.03
CA VAL A 250 10.99 -0.49 6.24
C VAL A 250 11.58 -1.57 7.14
N ASP A 251 10.79 -2.60 7.44
CA ASP A 251 11.20 -3.74 8.26
C ASP A 251 12.08 -4.70 7.43
N ARG A 252 13.23 -4.22 7.02
CA ARG A 252 14.23 -5.02 6.31
C ARG A 252 14.79 -6.08 7.25
N ALA A 253 14.79 -7.35 6.82
CA ALA A 253 15.45 -8.44 7.54
C ALA A 253 16.95 -8.16 7.74
N GLU A 254 17.55 -8.65 8.80
CA GLU A 254 18.98 -8.47 9.07
C GLU A 254 19.83 -9.25 8.07
N THR A 255 19.39 -10.45 7.69
CA THR A 255 20.11 -11.33 6.77
C THR A 255 19.25 -11.79 5.60
N TYR A 256 19.90 -12.26 4.55
CA TYR A 256 19.23 -12.85 3.37
C TYR A 256 18.30 -14.00 3.75
N ASP A 257 18.70 -14.87 4.67
CA ASP A 257 17.98 -16.08 5.04
C ASP A 257 16.76 -15.80 5.93
N GLU A 258 16.74 -14.67 6.63
CA GLU A 258 15.61 -14.24 7.47
C GLU A 258 14.48 -13.56 6.69
N ARG A 259 14.67 -13.33 5.40
CA ARG A 259 13.62 -12.74 4.56
C ARG A 259 12.48 -13.71 4.33
N PHE A 260 11.28 -13.31 4.67
CA PHE A 260 10.10 -14.09 4.31
C PHE A 260 9.56 -13.79 2.89
N SER A 261 9.94 -12.64 2.30
CA SER A 261 9.64 -12.23 0.93
C SER A 261 10.87 -11.57 0.29
N ASP A 262 10.85 -11.33 -1.02
CA ASP A 262 11.80 -10.44 -1.70
C ASP A 262 11.47 -8.95 -1.48
N HIS A 263 10.30 -8.65 -0.93
CA HIS A 263 9.93 -7.36 -0.39
C HIS A 263 10.08 -7.33 1.13
N ALA A 264 10.37 -6.15 1.68
CA ALA A 264 10.28 -5.88 3.11
C ALA A 264 8.99 -5.12 3.41
N PRO A 265 8.36 -5.38 4.58
CA PRO A 265 7.20 -4.60 4.99
C PRO A 265 7.52 -3.11 5.12
N VAL A 266 6.60 -2.27 4.66
CA VAL A 266 6.60 -0.83 4.95
C VAL A 266 5.52 -0.57 5.99
N VAL A 267 5.90 0.06 7.09
CA VAL A 267 5.04 0.28 8.24
C VAL A 267 4.97 1.76 8.56
N VAL A 268 3.78 2.26 8.84
CA VAL A 268 3.56 3.62 9.33
C VAL A 268 2.77 3.61 10.63
N ASP A 269 3.20 4.45 11.56
CA ASP A 269 2.48 4.74 12.79
C ASP A 269 1.80 6.10 12.67
N LEU A 270 0.47 6.11 12.88
CA LEU A 270 -0.37 7.28 12.85
C LEU A 270 -0.80 7.66 14.28
N ALA A 271 -0.59 8.92 14.65
CA ALA A 271 -1.11 9.44 15.91
C ALA A 271 -2.64 9.48 15.91
N PRO A 272 -3.31 9.33 17.06
CA PRO A 272 -4.76 9.53 17.15
C PRO A 272 -5.12 10.93 16.67
N SER A 273 -6.16 11.06 15.83
CA SER A 273 -6.71 12.36 15.49
C SER A 273 -7.18 13.07 16.77
N PRO A 274 -6.78 14.33 17.04
CA PRO A 274 -7.35 15.05 18.17
C PRO A 274 -8.86 15.17 17.97
N ARG A 275 -9.64 14.78 18.97
CA ARG A 275 -11.08 15.02 18.96
C ARG A 275 -11.32 16.50 18.74
N ARG A 276 -12.06 16.85 17.70
CA ARG A 276 -12.58 18.21 17.57
C ARG A 276 -13.49 18.43 18.78
N GLU A 277 -13.06 19.22 19.77
CA GLU A 277 -13.94 19.68 20.81
C GLU A 277 -15.08 20.43 20.11
N LEU A 278 -16.28 19.84 20.14
CA LEU A 278 -17.49 20.56 19.75
C LEU A 278 -17.56 21.76 20.66
N ALA A 279 -17.38 22.95 20.10
CA ALA A 279 -17.60 24.20 20.84
C ALA A 279 -18.98 24.08 21.52
N PRO A 280 -19.09 24.42 22.82
CA PRO A 280 -20.36 24.34 23.52
C PRO A 280 -21.38 25.18 22.76
N SER A 281 -22.49 24.54 22.38
CA SER A 281 -23.64 25.22 21.78
C SER A 281 -24.05 26.35 22.73
N THR A 282 -23.78 27.58 22.32
CA THR A 282 -24.38 28.77 22.97
C THR A 282 -25.86 28.76 22.62
N ALA A 283 -26.63 27.98 23.38
CA ALA A 283 -28.08 28.14 23.40
C ALA A 283 -28.35 29.55 23.94
N ALA A 284 -28.77 30.43 23.05
CA ALA A 284 -29.29 31.74 23.42
C ALA A 284 -30.52 31.52 24.29
N THR A 285 -30.39 31.86 25.56
CA THR A 285 -31.54 32.09 26.45
C THR A 285 -32.08 33.47 26.09
N GLU A 286 -33.01 33.52 25.15
CA GLU A 286 -33.97 34.61 25.10
C GLU A 286 -34.99 34.40 26.22
N HIS A 287 -34.91 35.23 27.26
CA HIS A 287 -36.00 35.44 28.17
C HIS A 287 -36.49 36.89 28.00
N ALA A 288 -37.79 36.95 27.67
CA ALA A 288 -38.78 38.02 27.75
C ALA A 288 -38.43 39.30 28.49
#